data_d917d02f01f22cde68b341924314273d
#
_entry.id   d917d02f01f22cde68b341924314273d
#
_cell.length_a   1.000
_cell.length_b   1.000
_cell.length_c   1.000
_cell.angle_alpha   90.00
_cell.angle_beta   90.00
_cell.angle_gamma   90.00
#
_symmetry.space_group_name_H-M   'P 1'
#
loop_
_entity.id
_entity.type
_entity.pdbx_description
1 polymer ?
#
loop_
_entity_poly.entity_id
_entity_poly.type
_entity_poly.pdbx_seq_one_letter_code
_entity_poly.pdbx_strand_id
1 'polypeptide(L)'
;MPPDPTTATCMPDNAHIELSTVRSLLVYGVMGIGDMIMLSPALRALRAGLPQAHITLLIEPGRAAEAPIEGSGLVDALLPLPTGFRRGFPLIPWVWRHVRGRFDLLLIPPHGTAMSLAPVTALSGAPHRVAITLRNRRRARLPFIYNHRIEIPWIEHGSRSHARLVEYLGIPVEDYTPVFALSDDDRQRAAEHLRAKGLDATRPRIAIHAGSSAVQPWKRWPEERFVTLIERLQGELGAQVLLVGSRSERAELIESFGAIAGEAAILAGEMDIKATAALIESSDLAIANDSGIGHIAAAVGTPLVALFGPTNEQVCGPMSEQARVLTADVPCRPCYLLGIDGPVEACRDRICLTGISAETVFAACTALLGGK
;
A
#
# COMPACT_ATOMS: atom_id res chain seq x y z
N MET A 1 -20.17 20.83 -17.94
CA MET A 1 -20.60 19.80 -16.99
C MET A 1 -19.50 18.76 -16.94
N PRO A 2 -18.89 18.47 -15.80
CA PRO A 2 -18.02 17.29 -15.69
C PRO A 2 -18.92 16.06 -15.82
N PRO A 3 -18.47 14.99 -16.51
CA PRO A 3 -19.23 13.76 -16.63
C PRO A 3 -19.40 13.10 -15.26
N ASP A 4 -20.54 12.44 -15.07
CA ASP A 4 -20.91 11.70 -13.88
C ASP A 4 -19.78 10.75 -13.42
N PRO A 5 -19.28 10.88 -12.18
CA PRO A 5 -18.17 10.09 -11.69
C PRO A 5 -18.50 8.61 -11.46
N THR A 6 -19.76 8.20 -11.60
CA THR A 6 -20.23 6.85 -11.25
C THR A 6 -20.28 5.84 -12.40
N THR A 7 -20.10 6.26 -13.65
CA THR A 7 -20.16 5.36 -14.79
C THR A 7 -18.78 4.88 -15.24
N ALA A 8 -18.39 3.68 -14.82
CA ALA A 8 -17.37 2.90 -15.49
C ALA A 8 -17.89 2.50 -16.87
N THR A 9 -17.34 3.07 -17.92
CA THR A 9 -17.65 2.62 -19.31
C THR A 9 -16.70 1.50 -19.66
N CYS A 10 -17.23 0.26 -19.71
CA CYS A 10 -16.58 -0.84 -20.38
C CYS A 10 -16.61 -0.55 -21.88
N MET A 11 -15.47 -0.39 -22.54
CA MET A 11 -15.42 -0.28 -23.99
C MET A 11 -15.78 -1.64 -24.60
N PRO A 12 -16.66 -1.68 -25.62
CA PRO A 12 -17.18 -2.93 -26.16
C PRO A 12 -16.19 -3.54 -27.17
N ASP A 13 -15.20 -4.26 -26.68
CA ASP A 13 -14.63 -5.39 -27.40
C ASP A 13 -14.80 -6.60 -26.47
N ASN A 14 -16.04 -7.11 -26.42
CA ASN A 14 -16.43 -8.28 -25.65
C ASN A 14 -15.90 -9.55 -26.31
N ALA A 15 -14.60 -9.70 -26.44
CA ALA A 15 -14.01 -11.02 -26.53
C ALA A 15 -14.15 -11.64 -25.12
N HIS A 16 -15.17 -12.42 -24.94
CA HIS A 16 -15.47 -13.12 -23.69
C HIS A 16 -14.24 -13.99 -23.34
N ILE A 17 -13.58 -13.71 -22.20
CA ILE A 17 -12.50 -14.57 -21.73
C ILE A 17 -13.13 -15.82 -21.14
N GLU A 18 -12.92 -16.96 -21.77
CA GLU A 18 -13.41 -18.24 -21.26
C GLU A 18 -12.51 -18.70 -20.10
N LEU A 19 -12.96 -18.45 -18.87
CA LEU A 19 -12.17 -18.74 -17.66
C LEU A 19 -11.79 -20.21 -17.51
N SER A 20 -12.58 -21.12 -18.08
CA SER A 20 -12.27 -22.57 -18.06
C SER A 20 -10.99 -22.92 -18.82
N THR A 21 -10.51 -22.04 -19.71
CA THR A 21 -9.26 -22.23 -20.48
C THR A 21 -8.04 -21.60 -19.82
N VAL A 22 -8.24 -20.72 -18.84
CA VAL A 22 -7.15 -20.00 -18.15
C VAL A 22 -6.49 -20.92 -17.11
N ARG A 23 -5.24 -21.29 -17.36
CA ARG A 23 -4.43 -22.13 -16.48
C ARG A 23 -3.29 -21.38 -15.80
N SER A 24 -2.85 -20.28 -16.41
CA SER A 24 -1.69 -19.51 -15.97
C SER A 24 -1.93 -18.01 -16.10
N LEU A 25 -1.75 -17.29 -14.99
CA LEU A 25 -1.93 -15.82 -14.93
C LEU A 25 -0.66 -15.13 -14.46
N LEU A 26 -0.42 -13.94 -15.01
CA LEU A 26 0.55 -13.00 -14.49
C LEU A 26 -0.15 -11.73 -14.01
N VAL A 27 -0.10 -11.47 -12.71
CA VAL A 27 -0.62 -10.23 -12.12
C VAL A 27 0.54 -9.27 -11.88
N TYR A 28 0.39 -8.01 -12.30
CA TYR A 28 1.43 -7.01 -12.11
C TYR A 28 1.35 -6.41 -10.70
N GLY A 29 2.33 -6.74 -9.87
CA GLY A 29 2.51 -6.25 -8.48
C GLY A 29 3.69 -5.26 -8.35
N VAL A 30 4.08 -4.55 -9.42
CA VAL A 30 5.17 -3.57 -9.42
C VAL A 30 4.69 -2.24 -8.84
N MET A 31 4.53 -2.20 -7.53
CA MET A 31 3.92 -1.11 -6.79
C MET A 31 4.52 -0.98 -5.38
N GLY A 32 4.02 -0.03 -4.58
CA GLY A 32 4.37 0.09 -3.17
C GLY A 32 3.62 -0.91 -2.30
N ILE A 33 4.07 -1.06 -1.05
CA ILE A 33 3.46 -2.01 -0.09
C ILE A 33 1.98 -1.69 0.20
N GLY A 34 1.62 -0.41 0.30
CA GLY A 34 0.22 0.00 0.51
C GLY A 34 -0.68 -0.39 -0.67
N ASP A 35 -0.18 -0.19 -1.91
CA ASP A 35 -0.91 -0.58 -3.12
C ASP A 35 -1.04 -2.12 -3.21
N MET A 36 -0.02 -2.86 -2.77
CA MET A 36 -0.08 -4.33 -2.71
C MET A 36 -1.12 -4.81 -1.71
N ILE A 37 -1.19 -4.17 -0.56
CA ILE A 37 -2.24 -4.45 0.43
C ILE A 37 -3.63 -4.13 -0.16
N MET A 38 -3.78 -3.03 -0.88
CA MET A 38 -5.01 -2.70 -1.59
C MET A 38 -5.34 -3.65 -2.75
N LEU A 39 -4.34 -4.34 -3.33
CA LEU A 39 -4.55 -5.39 -4.35
C LEU A 39 -5.03 -6.72 -3.74
N SER A 40 -4.73 -6.98 -2.48
CA SER A 40 -4.96 -8.29 -1.84
C SER A 40 -6.42 -8.77 -1.88
N PRO A 41 -7.47 -7.95 -1.72
CA PRO A 41 -8.86 -8.38 -1.89
C PRO A 41 -9.15 -8.92 -3.30
N ALA A 42 -8.61 -8.25 -4.33
CA ALA A 42 -8.73 -8.71 -5.71
C ALA A 42 -8.02 -10.05 -5.94
N LEU A 43 -6.82 -10.24 -5.36
CA LEU A 43 -6.11 -11.52 -5.44
C LEU A 43 -6.87 -12.65 -4.73
N ARG A 44 -7.53 -12.36 -3.59
CA ARG A 44 -8.36 -13.33 -2.87
C ARG A 44 -9.57 -13.77 -3.72
N ALA A 45 -10.29 -12.83 -4.31
CA ALA A 45 -11.40 -13.14 -5.20
C ALA A 45 -10.92 -13.90 -6.45
N LEU A 46 -9.78 -13.50 -7.02
CA LEU A 46 -9.18 -14.18 -8.17
C LEU A 46 -8.83 -15.63 -7.85
N ARG A 47 -8.22 -15.90 -6.70
CA ARG A 47 -7.91 -17.26 -6.23
C ARG A 47 -9.18 -18.09 -6.03
N ALA A 48 -10.22 -17.50 -5.42
CA ALA A 48 -11.49 -18.18 -5.21
C ALA A 48 -12.20 -18.51 -6.54
N GLY A 49 -12.18 -17.59 -7.49
CA GLY A 49 -12.81 -17.76 -8.81
C GLY A 49 -12.02 -18.68 -9.76
N LEU A 50 -10.70 -18.79 -9.56
CA LEU A 50 -9.79 -19.61 -10.39
C LEU A 50 -8.92 -20.52 -9.52
N PRO A 51 -9.51 -21.46 -8.77
CA PRO A 51 -8.77 -22.25 -7.77
C PRO A 51 -7.70 -23.15 -8.36
N GLN A 52 -7.83 -23.54 -9.65
CA GLN A 52 -6.90 -24.43 -10.35
C GLN A 52 -5.87 -23.68 -11.20
N ALA A 53 -5.99 -22.36 -11.33
CA ALA A 53 -5.05 -21.59 -12.13
C ALA A 53 -3.78 -21.27 -11.34
N HIS A 54 -2.64 -21.32 -12.02
CA HIS A 54 -1.36 -20.91 -11.47
C HIS A 54 -1.23 -19.38 -11.53
N ILE A 55 -1.30 -18.73 -10.38
CA ILE A 55 -1.21 -17.26 -10.25
C ILE A 55 0.21 -16.86 -9.93
N THR A 56 0.85 -16.15 -10.84
CA THR A 56 2.18 -15.57 -10.64
C THR A 56 2.06 -14.06 -10.41
N LEU A 57 2.74 -13.54 -9.39
CA LEU A 57 2.81 -12.10 -9.12
C LEU A 57 4.15 -11.54 -9.61
N LEU A 58 4.11 -10.58 -10.54
CA LEU A 58 5.29 -9.85 -11.02
C LEU A 58 5.70 -8.80 -10.00
N ILE A 59 6.93 -8.86 -9.48
CA ILE A 59 7.40 -7.97 -8.41
C ILE A 59 8.65 -7.18 -8.80
N GLU A 60 8.85 -6.01 -8.17
CA GLU A 60 10.11 -5.26 -8.23
C GLU A 60 10.99 -5.68 -7.04
N PRO A 61 12.15 -6.31 -7.27
CA PRO A 61 12.98 -6.80 -6.18
C PRO A 61 13.51 -5.65 -5.31
N GLY A 62 13.65 -5.91 -4.00
CA GLY A 62 14.22 -4.96 -3.04
C GLY A 62 13.26 -3.90 -2.50
N ARG A 63 11.98 -3.95 -2.86
CA ARG A 63 10.95 -3.07 -2.29
C ARG A 63 10.16 -3.67 -1.14
N ALA A 64 10.30 -4.99 -0.91
CA ALA A 64 9.52 -5.77 0.05
C ALA A 64 7.99 -5.57 -0.11
N ALA A 65 7.55 -5.15 -1.29
CA ALA A 65 6.13 -4.92 -1.56
C ALA A 65 5.34 -6.23 -1.66
N GLU A 66 6.01 -7.34 -1.89
CA GLU A 66 5.48 -8.71 -1.91
C GLU A 66 5.15 -9.26 -0.53
N ALA A 67 5.73 -8.71 0.53
CA ALA A 67 5.62 -9.24 1.89
C ALA A 67 4.17 -9.46 2.38
N PRO A 68 3.18 -8.61 2.05
CA PRO A 68 1.78 -8.86 2.42
C PRO A 68 1.21 -10.14 1.84
N ILE A 69 1.70 -10.54 0.66
CA ILE A 69 1.13 -11.65 -0.14
C ILE A 69 1.94 -12.94 0.03
N GLU A 70 3.22 -12.82 0.32
CA GLU A 70 4.10 -13.97 0.51
C GLU A 70 3.63 -14.85 1.69
N GLY A 71 3.36 -16.12 1.42
CA GLY A 71 2.82 -17.07 2.40
C GLY A 71 1.29 -16.98 2.62
N SER A 72 0.57 -16.10 1.91
CA SER A 72 -0.88 -15.96 2.01
C SER A 72 -1.68 -17.07 1.32
N GLY A 73 -1.05 -17.85 0.41
CA GLY A 73 -1.75 -18.80 -0.47
C GLY A 73 -2.54 -18.14 -1.61
N LEU A 74 -2.51 -16.81 -1.73
CA LEU A 74 -3.23 -16.08 -2.79
C LEU A 74 -2.56 -16.19 -4.15
N VAL A 75 -1.24 -16.40 -4.16
CA VAL A 75 -0.43 -16.59 -5.38
C VAL A 75 0.46 -17.83 -5.22
N ASP A 76 0.79 -18.47 -6.34
CA ASP A 76 1.62 -19.67 -6.36
C ASP A 76 3.10 -19.36 -6.54
N ALA A 77 3.42 -18.23 -7.20
CA ALA A 77 4.79 -17.84 -7.46
C ALA A 77 4.98 -16.33 -7.46
N LEU A 78 6.19 -15.90 -7.08
CA LEU A 78 6.67 -14.55 -7.25
C LEU A 78 7.66 -14.53 -8.42
N LEU A 79 7.50 -13.60 -9.36
CA LEU A 79 8.39 -13.43 -10.50
C LEU A 79 9.11 -12.08 -10.38
N PRO A 80 10.36 -12.06 -9.91
CA PRO A 80 11.11 -10.82 -9.78
C PRO A 80 11.56 -10.27 -11.14
N LEU A 81 11.33 -8.98 -11.35
CA LEU A 81 11.90 -8.25 -12.48
C LEU A 81 13.43 -8.20 -12.38
N PRO A 82 14.15 -8.13 -13.52
CA PRO A 82 15.60 -8.00 -13.48
C PRO A 82 16.02 -6.65 -12.89
N THR A 83 17.12 -6.65 -12.16
CA THR A 83 17.72 -5.41 -11.62
C THR A 83 17.96 -4.41 -12.75
N GLY A 84 17.57 -3.16 -12.53
CA GLY A 84 17.74 -2.09 -13.53
C GLY A 84 16.75 -2.15 -14.70
N PHE A 85 15.67 -2.91 -14.61
CA PHE A 85 14.63 -3.02 -15.66
C PHE A 85 14.10 -1.68 -16.16
N ARG A 86 14.08 -0.64 -15.33
CA ARG A 86 13.64 0.72 -15.70
C ARG A 86 14.51 1.37 -16.76
N ARG A 87 15.76 0.88 -16.94
CA ARG A 87 16.70 1.31 -18.00
C ARG A 87 16.48 0.59 -19.33
N GLY A 88 15.50 -0.34 -19.40
CA GLY A 88 15.03 -1.01 -20.63
C GLY A 88 15.85 -2.18 -21.13
N PHE A 89 17.18 -2.16 -21.01
CA PHE A 89 18.06 -3.11 -21.69
C PHE A 89 17.99 -4.58 -21.22
N PRO A 90 17.87 -4.88 -19.92
CA PRO A 90 17.82 -6.29 -19.49
C PRO A 90 16.43 -6.92 -19.65
N LEU A 91 15.41 -6.14 -19.99
CA LEU A 91 14.03 -6.59 -19.93
C LEU A 91 13.63 -7.52 -21.10
N ILE A 92 14.14 -7.26 -22.32
CA ILE A 92 13.76 -8.06 -23.50
C ILE A 92 14.19 -9.52 -23.37
N PRO A 93 15.48 -9.85 -23.13
CA PRO A 93 15.89 -11.25 -22.96
C PRO A 93 15.25 -11.92 -21.75
N TRP A 94 15.00 -11.12 -20.69
CA TRP A 94 14.31 -11.62 -19.50
C TRP A 94 12.86 -12.01 -19.81
N VAL A 95 12.12 -11.19 -20.60
CA VAL A 95 10.75 -11.50 -21.04
C VAL A 95 10.73 -12.79 -21.87
N TRP A 96 11.65 -12.94 -22.80
CA TRP A 96 11.75 -14.15 -23.62
C TRP A 96 11.95 -15.41 -22.76
N ARG A 97 12.74 -15.30 -21.71
CA ARG A 97 13.07 -16.43 -20.84
C ARG A 97 11.95 -16.74 -19.82
N HIS A 98 11.27 -15.72 -19.29
CA HIS A 98 10.41 -15.88 -18.11
C HIS A 98 8.93 -15.62 -18.38
N VAL A 99 8.56 -14.91 -19.43
CA VAL A 99 7.16 -14.47 -19.66
C VAL A 99 6.57 -14.99 -20.95
N ARG A 100 7.34 -14.93 -22.06
CA ARG A 100 6.82 -15.22 -23.40
C ARG A 100 6.23 -16.62 -23.50
N GLY A 101 4.93 -16.69 -23.90
CA GLY A 101 4.21 -17.92 -24.13
C GLY A 101 3.96 -18.76 -22.87
N ARG A 102 4.08 -18.16 -21.68
CA ARG A 102 3.93 -18.86 -20.40
C ARG A 102 2.61 -18.56 -19.68
N PHE A 103 1.92 -17.51 -20.09
CA PHE A 103 0.70 -17.03 -19.43
C PHE A 103 -0.44 -16.91 -20.41
N ASP A 104 -1.62 -17.37 -19.99
CA ASP A 104 -2.87 -17.25 -20.75
C ASP A 104 -3.47 -15.86 -20.55
N LEU A 105 -3.27 -15.27 -19.36
CA LEU A 105 -3.87 -14.00 -18.96
C LEU A 105 -2.86 -13.12 -18.21
N LEU A 106 -2.80 -11.85 -18.61
CA LEU A 106 -2.12 -10.79 -17.87
C LEU A 106 -3.16 -9.86 -17.24
N LEU A 107 -3.05 -9.61 -15.95
CA LEU A 107 -3.83 -8.62 -15.21
C LEU A 107 -2.94 -7.44 -14.82
N ILE A 108 -3.28 -6.26 -15.33
CA ILE A 108 -2.41 -5.09 -15.29
C ILE A 108 -3.15 -3.95 -14.57
N PRO A 109 -2.92 -3.75 -13.25
CA PRO A 109 -3.47 -2.64 -12.51
C PRO A 109 -2.89 -1.29 -12.97
N PRO A 110 -3.44 -0.14 -12.53
CA PRO A 110 -3.03 1.18 -13.04
C PRO A 110 -1.53 1.46 -12.97
N HIS A 111 -0.85 0.98 -11.93
CA HIS A 111 0.60 1.13 -11.75
C HIS A 111 1.41 0.28 -12.75
N GLY A 112 0.86 -0.83 -13.20
CA GLY A 112 1.47 -1.73 -14.17
C GLY A 112 1.50 -1.20 -15.61
N THR A 113 0.76 -0.11 -15.90
CA THR A 113 0.71 0.52 -17.23
C THR A 113 1.92 1.44 -17.50
N ALA A 114 2.92 1.47 -16.61
CA ALA A 114 4.13 2.26 -16.81
C ALA A 114 4.89 1.82 -18.08
N MET A 115 5.44 2.80 -18.81
CA MET A 115 6.22 2.56 -20.04
C MET A 115 7.37 1.58 -19.85
N SER A 116 7.99 1.55 -18.67
CA SER A 116 9.06 0.61 -18.33
C SER A 116 8.63 -0.85 -18.34
N LEU A 117 7.32 -1.13 -18.19
CA LEU A 117 6.73 -2.47 -18.20
C LEU A 117 6.09 -2.84 -19.56
N ALA A 118 6.02 -1.89 -20.49
CA ALA A 118 5.44 -2.13 -21.81
C ALA A 118 6.06 -3.34 -22.56
N PRO A 119 7.38 -3.58 -22.51
CA PRO A 119 7.97 -4.77 -23.13
C PRO A 119 7.46 -6.09 -22.53
N VAL A 120 7.17 -6.13 -21.21
CA VAL A 120 6.61 -7.34 -20.57
C VAL A 120 5.25 -7.68 -21.18
N THR A 121 4.38 -6.68 -21.32
CA THR A 121 3.06 -6.86 -21.92
C THR A 121 3.12 -7.17 -23.42
N ALA A 122 3.87 -6.35 -24.19
CA ALA A 122 3.91 -6.41 -25.65
C ALA A 122 4.53 -7.72 -26.18
N LEU A 123 5.55 -8.24 -25.48
CA LEU A 123 6.32 -9.41 -25.89
C LEU A 123 5.86 -10.69 -25.17
N SER A 124 4.89 -10.62 -24.28
CA SER A 124 4.38 -11.77 -23.49
C SER A 124 3.87 -12.91 -24.37
N GLY A 125 3.23 -12.57 -25.47
CA GLY A 125 2.48 -13.54 -26.29
C GLY A 125 1.20 -14.05 -25.62
N ALA A 126 0.81 -13.47 -24.48
CA ALA A 126 -0.43 -13.84 -23.79
C ALA A 126 -1.66 -13.48 -24.64
N PRO A 127 -2.62 -14.41 -24.83
CA PRO A 127 -3.83 -14.14 -25.59
C PRO A 127 -4.71 -13.05 -24.96
N HIS A 128 -4.72 -12.97 -23.62
CA HIS A 128 -5.52 -11.99 -22.90
C HIS A 128 -4.64 -11.05 -22.09
N ARG A 129 -4.78 -9.75 -22.31
CA ARG A 129 -4.01 -8.68 -21.62
C ARG A 129 -4.97 -7.60 -21.16
N VAL A 130 -5.51 -7.79 -19.94
CA VAL A 130 -6.50 -6.91 -19.32
C VAL A 130 -5.79 -5.82 -18.54
N ALA A 131 -6.06 -4.56 -18.85
CA ALA A 131 -5.42 -3.42 -18.20
C ALA A 131 -6.43 -2.38 -17.75
N ILE A 132 -6.21 -1.83 -16.56
CA ILE A 132 -6.89 -0.63 -16.10
C ILE A 132 -6.20 0.59 -16.65
N THR A 133 -6.98 1.46 -17.30
CA THR A 133 -6.52 2.74 -17.81
C THR A 133 -7.30 3.87 -17.16
N LEU A 134 -6.60 4.95 -16.79
CA LEU A 134 -7.23 6.12 -16.19
C LEU A 134 -7.74 7.07 -17.29
N ARG A 135 -9.03 7.40 -17.26
CA ARG A 135 -9.76 8.13 -18.32
C ARG A 135 -9.12 9.44 -18.78
N ASN A 136 -8.38 10.15 -17.92
CA ASN A 136 -7.77 11.45 -18.24
C ASN A 136 -6.24 11.46 -18.32
N ARG A 137 -5.59 10.31 -18.19
CA ARG A 137 -4.15 10.24 -18.38
C ARG A 137 -3.82 10.07 -19.86
N ARG A 138 -3.40 11.16 -20.53
CA ARG A 138 -2.70 11.11 -21.83
C ARG A 138 -1.46 10.19 -21.83
N ARG A 139 -1.18 9.52 -20.71
CA ARG A 139 -0.05 8.63 -20.45
C ARG A 139 -0.39 7.14 -20.55
N ALA A 140 -1.57 6.73 -20.98
CA ALA A 140 -1.77 5.36 -21.50
C ALA A 140 -1.01 5.23 -22.84
N ARG A 141 0.30 5.25 -22.72
CA ARG A 141 1.25 5.31 -23.82
C ARG A 141 1.38 3.92 -24.43
N LEU A 142 0.63 3.49 -25.30
CA LEU A 142 0.59 2.23 -26.04
C LEU A 142 -0.68 1.42 -25.74
N PRO A 143 -1.88 2.01 -25.94
CA PRO A 143 -3.14 1.29 -25.63
C PRO A 143 -3.32 0.01 -26.47
N PHE A 144 -2.64 -0.10 -27.60
CA PHE A 144 -2.69 -1.24 -28.52
C PHE A 144 -2.02 -2.52 -27.98
N ILE A 145 -1.18 -2.42 -26.93
CA ILE A 145 -0.59 -3.61 -26.31
C ILE A 145 -1.57 -4.35 -25.39
N TYR A 146 -2.70 -3.70 -25.03
CA TYR A 146 -3.76 -4.28 -24.21
C TYR A 146 -4.94 -4.62 -25.13
N ASN A 147 -5.39 -5.86 -25.14
CA ASN A 147 -6.57 -6.25 -25.93
C ASN A 147 -7.88 -6.18 -25.14
N HIS A 148 -7.80 -6.00 -23.82
CA HIS A 148 -8.92 -5.70 -22.95
C HIS A 148 -8.59 -4.48 -22.10
N ARG A 149 -9.45 -3.45 -22.11
CA ARG A 149 -9.21 -2.20 -21.39
C ARG A 149 -10.41 -1.82 -20.54
N ILE A 150 -10.13 -1.48 -19.29
CA ILE A 150 -11.11 -1.02 -18.31
C ILE A 150 -10.78 0.43 -18.02
N GLU A 151 -11.68 1.34 -18.34
CA GLU A 151 -11.54 2.74 -17.97
C GLU A 151 -12.22 2.98 -16.63
N ILE A 152 -11.47 3.46 -15.64
CA ILE A 152 -11.98 3.79 -14.32
C ILE A 152 -11.99 5.29 -14.09
N PRO A 153 -12.93 5.80 -13.25
CA PRO A 153 -12.88 7.18 -12.78
C PRO A 153 -11.67 7.40 -11.89
N TRP A 154 -11.18 8.67 -11.88
CA TRP A 154 -9.99 9.08 -11.16
C TRP A 154 -10.12 9.04 -9.64
N ILE A 155 -11.33 9.02 -9.06
CA ILE A 155 -11.64 9.17 -7.63
C ILE A 155 -12.10 7.83 -7.04
N GLU A 156 -11.75 6.72 -7.68
CA GLU A 156 -12.08 5.40 -7.12
C GLU A 156 -11.00 4.94 -6.15
N HIS A 157 -11.39 4.35 -5.03
CA HIS A 157 -10.45 3.78 -4.06
C HIS A 157 -9.58 2.69 -4.70
N GLY A 158 -8.28 2.64 -4.35
CA GLY A 158 -7.31 1.72 -4.94
C GLY A 158 -7.76 0.26 -4.92
N SER A 159 -8.32 -0.23 -3.81
CA SER A 159 -8.83 -1.60 -3.74
C SER A 159 -10.00 -1.85 -4.70
N ARG A 160 -10.91 -0.89 -4.87
CA ARG A 160 -12.01 -1.01 -5.86
C ARG A 160 -11.46 -0.98 -7.28
N SER A 161 -10.49 -0.09 -7.54
CA SER A 161 -9.83 -0.05 -8.84
C SER A 161 -9.18 -1.40 -9.19
N HIS A 162 -8.52 -2.04 -8.23
CA HIS A 162 -7.93 -3.36 -8.45
C HIS A 162 -9.00 -4.45 -8.63
N ALA A 163 -10.10 -4.38 -7.89
CA ALA A 163 -11.23 -5.29 -8.02
C ALA A 163 -11.83 -5.30 -9.44
N ARG A 164 -11.84 -4.14 -10.13
CA ARG A 164 -12.34 -4.04 -11.52
C ARG A 164 -11.68 -5.02 -12.49
N LEU A 165 -10.39 -5.38 -12.25
CA LEU A 165 -9.71 -6.40 -13.07
C LEU A 165 -10.36 -7.77 -12.93
N VAL A 166 -10.76 -8.12 -11.72
CA VAL A 166 -11.34 -9.42 -11.39
C VAL A 166 -12.83 -9.45 -11.76
N GLU A 167 -13.55 -8.37 -11.49
CA GLU A 167 -14.95 -8.18 -11.89
C GLU A 167 -15.12 -8.23 -13.43
N TYR A 168 -14.15 -7.70 -14.19
CA TYR A 168 -14.12 -7.80 -15.65
C TYR A 168 -14.09 -9.25 -16.14
N LEU A 169 -13.51 -10.14 -15.37
CA LEU A 169 -13.51 -11.59 -15.65
C LEU A 169 -14.83 -12.27 -15.26
N GLY A 170 -15.80 -11.54 -14.70
CA GLY A 170 -17.05 -12.09 -14.18
C GLY A 170 -16.95 -12.70 -12.78
N ILE A 171 -15.83 -12.46 -12.07
CA ILE A 171 -15.62 -12.93 -10.70
C ILE A 171 -15.97 -11.78 -9.73
N PRO A 172 -16.97 -11.90 -8.85
CA PRO A 172 -17.35 -10.85 -7.93
C PRO A 172 -16.28 -10.66 -6.82
N VAL A 173 -16.09 -9.41 -6.39
CA VAL A 173 -15.27 -9.05 -5.23
C VAL A 173 -16.19 -8.52 -4.14
N GLU A 174 -16.58 -9.38 -3.22
CA GLU A 174 -17.55 -9.07 -2.16
C GLU A 174 -16.87 -8.58 -0.88
N ASP A 175 -15.66 -9.09 -0.58
CA ASP A 175 -14.90 -8.77 0.62
C ASP A 175 -13.64 -7.95 0.28
N TYR A 176 -13.60 -6.72 0.78
CA TYR A 176 -12.51 -5.77 0.60
C TYR A 176 -11.54 -5.72 1.79
N THR A 177 -11.68 -6.62 2.76
CA THR A 177 -10.74 -6.70 3.88
C THR A 177 -9.32 -6.93 3.35
N PRO A 178 -8.36 -6.06 3.67
CA PRO A 178 -6.99 -6.22 3.20
C PRO A 178 -6.31 -7.41 3.89
N VAL A 179 -5.29 -7.96 3.22
CA VAL A 179 -4.51 -9.10 3.72
C VAL A 179 -3.06 -8.67 3.93
N PHE A 180 -2.50 -9.06 5.08
CA PHE A 180 -1.08 -9.14 5.33
C PHE A 180 -0.77 -10.47 6.00
N ALA A 181 -0.13 -11.39 5.27
CA ALA A 181 0.16 -12.72 5.78
C ALA A 181 1.33 -12.69 6.78
N LEU A 182 1.05 -13.13 8.01
CA LEU A 182 2.03 -13.30 9.08
C LEU A 182 2.09 -14.76 9.51
N SER A 183 3.31 -15.28 9.65
CA SER A 183 3.57 -16.58 10.23
C SER A 183 3.79 -16.46 11.75
N ASP A 184 3.73 -17.58 12.44
CA ASP A 184 4.07 -17.63 13.88
C ASP A 184 5.54 -17.29 14.14
N ASP A 185 6.45 -17.59 13.19
CA ASP A 185 7.85 -17.19 13.23
C ASP A 185 7.99 -15.65 13.19
N ASP A 186 7.21 -14.96 12.34
CA ASP A 186 7.22 -13.51 12.29
C ASP A 186 6.81 -12.88 13.62
N ARG A 187 5.76 -13.43 14.25
CA ARG A 187 5.27 -13.02 15.57
C ARG A 187 6.30 -13.29 16.67
N GLN A 188 6.91 -14.46 16.63
CA GLN A 188 7.94 -14.85 17.59
C GLN A 188 9.16 -13.92 17.50
N ARG A 189 9.67 -13.65 16.29
CA ARG A 189 10.79 -12.73 16.05
C ARG A 189 10.50 -11.32 16.57
N ALA A 190 9.30 -10.81 16.33
CA ALA A 190 8.88 -9.51 16.85
C ALA A 190 8.85 -9.50 18.39
N ALA A 191 8.25 -10.52 19.02
CA ALA A 191 8.15 -10.63 20.45
C ALA A 191 9.53 -10.79 21.15
N GLU A 192 10.44 -11.57 20.54
CA GLU A 192 11.82 -11.71 21.02
C GLU A 192 12.58 -10.40 20.96
N HIS A 193 12.41 -9.66 19.86
CA HIS A 193 13.05 -8.36 19.70
C HIS A 193 12.58 -7.34 20.75
N LEU A 194 11.25 -7.26 20.99
CA LEU A 194 10.69 -6.39 22.02
C LEU A 194 11.22 -6.76 23.42
N ARG A 195 11.27 -8.05 23.76
CA ARG A 195 11.82 -8.52 25.04
C ARG A 195 13.30 -8.19 25.20
N ALA A 196 14.10 -8.36 24.15
CA ALA A 196 15.52 -8.03 24.16
C ALA A 196 15.78 -6.53 24.38
N LYS A 197 14.83 -5.66 23.99
CA LYS A 197 14.85 -4.22 24.24
C LYS A 197 14.36 -3.83 25.64
N GLY A 198 13.89 -4.78 26.44
CA GLY A 198 13.33 -4.51 27.77
C GLY A 198 12.00 -3.76 27.72
N LEU A 199 11.27 -3.89 26.63
CA LEU A 199 9.99 -3.20 26.45
C LEU A 199 8.89 -3.91 27.23
N ASP A 200 8.18 -3.18 28.09
CA ASP A 200 7.19 -3.71 29.02
C ASP A 200 5.91 -4.16 28.30
N ALA A 201 5.51 -5.40 28.54
CA ALA A 201 4.29 -5.97 27.94
C ALA A 201 3.00 -5.54 28.64
N THR A 202 3.08 -4.94 29.83
CA THR A 202 1.91 -4.53 30.63
C THR A 202 1.43 -3.13 30.32
N ARG A 203 2.25 -2.31 29.65
CA ARG A 203 1.92 -0.95 29.25
C ARG A 203 1.28 -0.92 27.86
N PRO A 204 0.33 -0.02 27.60
CA PRO A 204 -0.20 0.18 26.25
C PRO A 204 0.93 0.46 25.26
N ARG A 205 0.97 -0.29 24.14
CA ARG A 205 1.98 -0.12 23.09
C ARG A 205 1.40 0.65 21.91
N ILE A 206 2.06 1.71 21.51
CA ILE A 206 1.65 2.54 20.39
C ILE A 206 2.77 2.57 19.35
N ALA A 207 2.51 1.93 18.20
CA ALA A 207 3.44 1.95 17.07
C ALA A 207 3.27 3.25 16.28
N ILE A 208 4.36 4.03 16.13
CA ILE A 208 4.33 5.31 15.42
C ILE A 208 5.27 5.26 14.21
N HIS A 209 4.75 5.60 13.03
CA HIS A 209 5.54 5.89 11.85
C HIS A 209 5.49 7.37 11.51
N ALA A 210 6.47 8.12 11.97
CA ALA A 210 6.59 9.56 11.73
C ALA A 210 7.12 9.89 10.32
N GLY A 211 7.63 8.90 9.62
CA GLY A 211 8.19 9.02 8.26
C GLY A 211 7.16 8.98 7.13
N SER A 212 7.68 8.94 5.93
CA SER A 212 6.94 8.69 4.69
C SER A 212 7.90 8.14 3.63
N SER A 213 7.40 7.76 2.45
CA SER A 213 8.30 7.45 1.33
C SER A 213 9.32 8.56 1.11
N ALA A 214 10.59 8.20 0.93
CA ALA A 214 11.68 9.15 0.71
C ALA A 214 11.46 10.10 -0.47
N VAL A 215 10.65 9.67 -1.46
CA VAL A 215 10.26 10.49 -2.61
C VAL A 215 9.01 11.33 -2.37
N GLN A 216 8.42 11.28 -1.17
CA GLN A 216 7.19 11.99 -0.81
C GLN A 216 7.28 12.61 0.59
N PRO A 217 8.32 13.40 0.91
CA PRO A 217 8.50 13.98 2.25
C PRO A 217 7.40 14.99 2.63
N TRP A 218 6.67 15.48 1.64
CA TRP A 218 5.54 16.39 1.84
C TRP A 218 4.31 15.74 2.50
N LYS A 219 4.30 14.43 2.73
CA LYS A 219 3.25 13.71 3.45
C LYS A 219 3.48 13.65 4.97
N ARG A 220 4.62 14.14 5.45
CA ARG A 220 4.98 14.07 6.87
C ARG A 220 4.29 15.15 7.67
N TRP A 221 3.62 14.74 8.73
CA TRP A 221 3.11 15.63 9.76
C TRP A 221 4.28 16.30 10.50
N PRO A 222 4.15 17.57 10.98
CA PRO A 222 5.27 18.28 11.62
C PRO A 222 5.87 17.53 12.79
N GLU A 223 7.20 17.52 12.85
CA GLU A 223 8.00 16.82 13.85
C GLU A 223 7.68 17.28 15.28
N GLU A 224 7.60 18.60 15.50
CA GLU A 224 7.24 19.19 16.79
C GLU A 224 5.89 18.75 17.32
N ARG A 225 4.99 18.37 16.45
CA ARG A 225 3.67 17.84 16.83
C ARG A 225 3.73 16.36 17.19
N PHE A 226 4.58 15.58 16.53
CA PHE A 226 4.88 14.23 17.00
C PHE A 226 5.56 14.25 18.37
N VAL A 227 6.49 15.18 18.62
CA VAL A 227 7.13 15.38 19.94
C VAL A 227 6.04 15.59 21.00
N THR A 228 5.19 16.59 20.83
CA THR A 228 4.08 16.90 21.76
C THR A 228 3.15 15.70 21.95
N LEU A 229 2.83 14.98 20.87
CA LEU A 229 1.98 13.79 20.94
C LEU A 229 2.63 12.66 21.75
N ILE A 230 3.91 12.37 21.52
CA ILE A 230 4.66 11.32 22.23
C ILE A 230 4.73 11.63 23.73
N GLU A 231 5.05 12.87 24.10
CA GLU A 231 5.08 13.31 25.50
C GLU A 231 3.73 13.08 26.20
N ARG A 232 2.61 13.41 25.52
CA ARG A 232 1.26 13.20 26.07
C ARG A 232 0.91 11.73 26.17
N LEU A 233 1.19 10.92 25.14
CA LEU A 233 0.92 9.48 25.16
C LEU A 233 1.66 8.78 26.30
N GLN A 234 2.90 9.18 26.56
CA GLN A 234 3.70 8.64 27.66
C GLN A 234 3.26 9.18 29.02
N GLY A 235 3.03 10.50 29.13
CA GLY A 235 2.71 11.16 30.40
C GLY A 235 1.28 10.94 30.88
N GLU A 236 0.30 11.03 29.97
CA GLU A 236 -1.13 10.95 30.34
C GLU A 236 -1.69 9.51 30.26
N LEU A 237 -1.19 8.66 29.31
CA LEU A 237 -1.69 7.29 29.15
C LEU A 237 -0.71 6.23 29.68
N GLY A 238 0.49 6.62 30.14
CA GLY A 238 1.52 5.66 30.50
C GLY A 238 1.97 4.79 29.33
N ALA A 239 1.67 5.16 28.11
CA ALA A 239 1.93 4.34 26.95
C ALA A 239 3.41 4.19 26.64
N GLN A 240 3.75 3.09 26.00
CA GLN A 240 5.07 2.82 25.45
C GLN A 240 5.03 3.07 23.94
N VAL A 241 5.76 4.09 23.49
CA VAL A 241 5.83 4.47 22.07
C VAL A 241 6.92 3.65 21.39
N LEU A 242 6.59 3.06 20.25
CA LEU A 242 7.47 2.26 19.40
C LEU A 242 7.61 2.95 18.04
N LEU A 243 8.77 3.53 17.76
CA LEU A 243 9.04 4.23 16.51
C LEU A 243 9.50 3.23 15.44
N VAL A 244 8.62 2.95 14.49
CA VAL A 244 8.87 2.04 13.37
C VAL A 244 9.20 2.80 12.10
N GLY A 245 9.91 2.16 11.17
CA GLY A 245 10.32 2.74 9.90
C GLY A 245 11.42 1.95 9.23
N SER A 246 11.95 2.47 8.14
CA SER A 246 13.07 1.89 7.40
C SER A 246 14.40 2.17 8.09
N ARG A 247 15.44 1.41 7.70
CA ARG A 247 16.81 1.66 8.15
C ARG A 247 17.31 3.06 7.78
N SER A 248 16.88 3.60 6.64
CA SER A 248 17.29 4.94 6.21
C SER A 248 16.66 6.06 7.05
N GLU A 249 15.54 5.82 7.73
CA GLU A 249 14.88 6.79 8.60
C GLU A 249 15.44 6.78 10.03
N ARG A 250 16.18 5.73 10.42
CA ARG A 250 16.62 5.53 11.80
C ARG A 250 17.41 6.70 12.38
N ALA A 251 18.37 7.24 11.63
CA ALA A 251 19.21 8.35 12.12
C ALA A 251 18.37 9.60 12.40
N GLU A 252 17.47 9.95 11.49
CA GLU A 252 16.52 11.06 11.65
C GLU A 252 15.61 10.83 12.87
N LEU A 253 15.07 9.62 13.05
CA LEU A 253 14.22 9.30 14.20
C LEU A 253 14.95 9.36 15.54
N ILE A 254 16.23 8.97 15.60
CA ILE A 254 17.05 9.12 16.81
C ILE A 254 17.27 10.60 17.14
N GLU A 255 17.61 11.41 16.14
CA GLU A 255 17.82 12.84 16.30
C GLU A 255 16.55 13.54 16.78
N SER A 256 15.41 13.27 16.13
CA SER A 256 14.15 13.94 16.41
C SER A 256 13.48 13.47 17.71
N PHE A 257 13.53 12.17 18.01
CA PHE A 257 12.68 11.58 19.05
C PHE A 257 13.45 10.78 20.11
N GLY A 258 14.76 10.58 19.95
CA GLY A 258 15.55 9.74 20.87
C GLY A 258 15.54 10.22 22.32
N ALA A 259 15.53 11.55 22.53
CA ALA A 259 15.50 12.14 23.86
C ALA A 259 14.16 11.91 24.60
N ILE A 260 13.04 11.84 23.88
CA ILE A 260 11.70 11.71 24.46
C ILE A 260 11.19 10.29 24.49
N ALA A 261 11.36 9.54 23.39
CA ALA A 261 10.90 8.17 23.31
C ALA A 261 11.85 7.15 23.95
N GLY A 262 13.14 7.52 24.09
CA GLY A 262 14.22 6.62 24.44
C GLY A 262 14.74 5.85 23.22
N GLU A 263 16.05 5.67 23.11
CA GLU A 263 16.66 4.98 21.96
C GLU A 263 16.19 3.52 21.81
N ALA A 264 15.89 2.85 22.92
CA ALA A 264 15.36 1.48 22.90
C ALA A 264 14.02 1.35 22.19
N ALA A 265 13.24 2.42 22.14
CA ALA A 265 11.93 2.49 21.47
C ALA A 265 12.04 2.79 19.97
N ILE A 266 13.23 3.11 19.44
CA ILE A 266 13.45 3.37 18.01
C ILE A 266 13.83 2.08 17.31
N LEU A 267 12.82 1.39 16.77
CA LEU A 267 12.93 0.07 16.16
C LEU A 267 13.09 0.12 14.64
N ALA A 268 13.15 1.32 14.08
CA ALA A 268 13.30 1.54 12.64
C ALA A 268 14.53 0.82 12.08
N GLY A 269 14.32 -0.03 11.07
CA GLY A 269 15.37 -0.78 10.37
C GLY A 269 16.05 -1.89 11.18
N GLU A 270 15.53 -2.23 12.36
CA GLU A 270 16.04 -3.34 13.17
C GLU A 270 15.38 -4.68 12.83
N MET A 271 14.23 -4.64 12.22
CA MET A 271 13.47 -5.81 11.78
C MET A 271 13.15 -5.72 10.28
N ASP A 272 12.87 -6.86 9.67
CA ASP A 272 12.26 -6.89 8.34
C ASP A 272 10.79 -6.44 8.41
N ILE A 273 10.16 -6.31 7.25
CA ILE A 273 8.80 -5.77 7.18
C ILE A 273 7.76 -6.72 7.78
N LYS A 274 7.97 -8.04 7.74
CA LYS A 274 7.05 -9.01 8.34
C LYS A 274 7.11 -8.97 9.87
N ALA A 275 8.31 -8.97 10.44
CA ALA A 275 8.47 -8.81 11.89
C ALA A 275 7.99 -7.41 12.36
N THR A 276 8.17 -6.36 11.54
CA THR A 276 7.59 -5.04 11.83
C THR A 276 6.06 -5.07 11.81
N ALA A 277 5.45 -5.77 10.86
CA ALA A 277 4.00 -5.93 10.79
C ALA A 277 3.46 -6.74 11.98
N ALA A 278 4.18 -7.79 12.42
CA ALA A 278 3.84 -8.55 13.62
C ALA A 278 3.97 -7.71 14.91
N LEU A 279 4.95 -6.82 14.97
CA LEU A 279 5.06 -5.83 16.05
C LEU A 279 3.83 -4.90 16.05
N ILE A 280 3.42 -4.39 14.90
CA ILE A 280 2.24 -3.54 14.77
C ILE A 280 0.97 -4.32 15.15
N GLU A 281 0.83 -5.59 14.72
CA GLU A 281 -0.26 -6.48 15.14
C GLU A 281 -0.36 -6.62 16.67
N SER A 282 0.80 -6.68 17.35
CA SER A 282 0.87 -6.79 18.82
C SER A 282 0.72 -5.46 19.57
N SER A 283 0.57 -4.35 18.84
CA SER A 283 0.38 -3.02 19.42
C SER A 283 -1.09 -2.70 19.64
N ASP A 284 -1.40 -1.88 20.66
CA ASP A 284 -2.76 -1.48 20.98
C ASP A 284 -3.30 -0.41 20.03
N LEU A 285 -2.39 0.35 19.43
CA LEU A 285 -2.68 1.42 18.48
C LEU A 285 -1.51 1.62 17.52
N ALA A 286 -1.82 2.00 16.30
CA ALA A 286 -0.84 2.52 15.35
C ALA A 286 -1.16 3.98 14.99
N ILE A 287 -0.11 4.78 14.76
CA ILE A 287 -0.22 6.15 14.26
C ILE A 287 0.72 6.27 13.06
N ALA A 288 0.21 6.73 11.92
CA ALA A 288 1.03 6.85 10.72
C ALA A 288 0.62 8.04 9.86
N ASN A 289 1.58 8.65 9.20
CA ASN A 289 1.30 9.47 8.03
C ASN A 289 0.70 8.61 6.90
N ASP A 290 0.19 9.21 5.83
CA ASP A 290 -0.18 8.51 4.60
C ASP A 290 1.04 7.72 4.06
N SER A 291 1.12 6.46 4.45
CA SER A 291 2.27 5.57 4.18
C SER A 291 1.87 4.10 4.19
N GLY A 292 2.77 3.24 3.71
CA GLY A 292 2.59 1.79 3.72
C GLY A 292 2.34 1.20 5.13
N ILE A 293 2.88 1.81 6.18
CA ILE A 293 2.68 1.37 7.57
C ILE A 293 1.22 1.52 8.01
N GLY A 294 0.54 2.59 7.61
CA GLY A 294 -0.90 2.72 7.89
C GLY A 294 -1.73 1.61 7.24
N HIS A 295 -1.38 1.21 6.02
CA HIS A 295 -2.02 0.06 5.37
C HIS A 295 -1.70 -1.26 6.05
N ILE A 296 -0.45 -1.43 6.53
CA ILE A 296 -0.06 -2.62 7.32
C ILE A 296 -0.92 -2.71 8.57
N ALA A 297 -1.01 -1.62 9.35
CA ALA A 297 -1.82 -1.60 10.57
C ALA A 297 -3.29 -1.98 10.30
N ALA A 298 -3.88 -1.43 9.23
CA ALA A 298 -5.23 -1.80 8.81
C ALA A 298 -5.35 -3.29 8.44
N ALA A 299 -4.35 -3.85 7.75
CA ALA A 299 -4.39 -5.23 7.28
C ALA A 299 -4.15 -6.28 8.39
N VAL A 300 -3.40 -5.92 9.44
CA VAL A 300 -3.19 -6.78 10.61
C VAL A 300 -4.22 -6.55 11.73
N GLY A 301 -5.18 -5.64 11.53
CA GLY A 301 -6.29 -5.41 12.45
C GLY A 301 -5.97 -4.49 13.64
N THR A 302 -4.84 -3.78 13.62
CA THR A 302 -4.48 -2.83 14.67
C THR A 302 -5.29 -1.53 14.52
N PRO A 303 -5.93 -1.02 15.60
CA PRO A 303 -6.54 0.30 15.58
C PRO A 303 -5.56 1.36 15.08
N LEU A 304 -6.02 2.27 14.21
CA LEU A 304 -5.14 3.17 13.48
C LEU A 304 -5.63 4.62 13.50
N VAL A 305 -4.73 5.55 13.81
CA VAL A 305 -4.87 6.97 13.48
C VAL A 305 -3.97 7.28 12.28
N ALA A 306 -4.57 7.63 11.13
CA ALA A 306 -3.86 7.95 9.91
C ALA A 306 -3.94 9.44 9.59
N LEU A 307 -2.81 10.08 9.31
CA LEU A 307 -2.68 11.51 9.08
C LEU A 307 -2.56 11.79 7.58
N PHE A 308 -3.57 12.45 7.00
CA PHE A 308 -3.66 12.72 5.58
C PHE A 308 -3.60 14.21 5.29
N GLY A 309 -2.59 14.60 4.53
CA GLY A 309 -2.40 15.97 4.07
C GLY A 309 -2.82 16.17 2.61
N PRO A 310 -1.86 16.21 1.66
CA PRO A 310 -2.12 16.56 0.26
C PRO A 310 -2.84 15.48 -0.56
N THR A 311 -2.88 14.25 -0.07
CA THR A 311 -3.51 13.10 -0.73
C THR A 311 -5.00 12.97 -0.42
N ASN A 312 -5.72 12.22 -1.25
CA ASN A 312 -7.13 11.93 -1.05
C ASN A 312 -7.29 10.58 -0.32
N GLU A 313 -7.76 10.61 0.91
CA GLU A 313 -8.04 9.44 1.74
C GLU A 313 -9.13 8.53 1.16
N GLN A 314 -10.05 9.08 0.38
CA GLN A 314 -11.07 8.29 -0.31
C GLN A 314 -10.49 7.42 -1.44
N VAL A 315 -9.29 7.75 -1.92
CA VAL A 315 -8.61 7.04 -3.01
C VAL A 315 -7.55 6.08 -2.47
N CYS A 316 -6.78 6.51 -1.47
CA CYS A 316 -5.64 5.75 -0.95
C CYS A 316 -5.63 5.63 0.58
N GLY A 317 -6.77 5.78 1.25
CA GLY A 317 -6.85 5.58 2.69
C GLY A 317 -6.78 4.09 3.10
N PRO A 318 -6.41 3.81 4.35
CA PRO A 318 -6.40 2.45 4.86
C PRO A 318 -7.82 1.90 4.99
N MET A 319 -8.05 0.67 4.54
CA MET A 319 -9.35 0.00 4.62
C MET A 319 -9.45 -0.78 5.94
N SER A 320 -10.01 -0.13 6.96
CA SER A 320 -10.32 -0.74 8.25
C SER A 320 -11.39 0.08 8.96
N GLU A 321 -12.35 -0.58 9.57
CA GLU A 321 -13.36 0.06 10.43
C GLU A 321 -12.75 0.67 11.70
N GLN A 322 -11.59 0.15 12.13
CA GLN A 322 -10.84 0.66 13.28
C GLN A 322 -9.85 1.78 12.90
N ALA A 323 -9.88 2.26 11.65
CA ALA A 323 -9.07 3.39 11.24
C ALA A 323 -9.81 4.72 11.45
N ARG A 324 -9.10 5.70 12.02
CA ARG A 324 -9.49 7.11 12.07
C ARG A 324 -8.56 7.91 11.19
N VAL A 325 -9.05 8.30 10.03
CA VAL A 325 -8.30 9.16 9.11
C VAL A 325 -8.55 10.61 9.50
N LEU A 326 -7.48 11.31 9.85
CA LEU A 326 -7.52 12.72 10.23
C LEU A 326 -7.01 13.59 9.08
N THR A 327 -7.78 14.63 8.79
CA THR A 327 -7.49 15.61 7.74
C THR A 327 -7.80 17.01 8.25
N ALA A 328 -7.12 18.01 7.73
CA ALA A 328 -7.51 19.39 7.97
C ALA A 328 -8.53 19.84 6.91
N ASP A 329 -9.52 20.61 7.34
CA ASP A 329 -10.49 21.24 6.44
C ASP A 329 -9.86 22.48 5.79
N VAL A 330 -9.24 22.27 4.62
CA VAL A 330 -8.57 23.32 3.85
C VAL A 330 -8.94 23.22 2.37
N PRO A 331 -9.16 24.35 1.68
CA PRO A 331 -9.70 24.35 0.31
C PRO A 331 -8.73 23.80 -0.75
N CYS A 332 -7.43 23.68 -0.42
CA CYS A 332 -6.41 23.23 -1.36
C CYS A 332 -6.19 21.71 -1.41
N ARG A 333 -6.89 20.93 -0.56
CA ARG A 333 -6.77 19.46 -0.60
C ARG A 333 -7.97 18.81 -1.31
N PRO A 334 -7.76 17.64 -1.95
CA PRO A 334 -6.45 17.03 -2.23
C PRO A 334 -5.74 17.74 -3.39
N CYS A 335 -4.44 18.03 -3.25
CA CYS A 335 -3.63 18.63 -4.31
C CYS A 335 -2.63 17.65 -4.96
N TYR A 336 -2.40 16.51 -4.34
CA TYR A 336 -1.62 15.42 -4.92
C TYR A 336 -2.55 14.29 -5.38
N LEU A 337 -2.73 14.18 -6.69
CA LEU A 337 -3.59 13.20 -7.31
C LEU A 337 -2.73 12.18 -8.08
N LEU A 338 -2.29 11.10 -7.40
CA LEU A 338 -1.65 9.92 -8.01
C LEU A 338 -0.62 10.22 -9.12
N GLY A 339 0.35 11.11 -8.84
CA GLY A 339 1.42 11.44 -9.77
C GLY A 339 1.00 12.35 -10.93
N ILE A 340 -0.05 13.14 -10.77
CA ILE A 340 -0.20 14.39 -11.50
C ILE A 340 0.58 15.42 -10.72
N ASP A 341 1.50 16.07 -11.44
CA ASP A 341 2.33 17.14 -10.95
C ASP A 341 1.43 18.30 -10.49
N GLY A 342 1.02 18.27 -9.24
CA GLY A 342 0.38 19.38 -8.57
C GLY A 342 1.45 20.24 -7.89
N PRO A 343 1.09 21.39 -7.33
CA PRO A 343 2.03 22.28 -6.64
C PRO A 343 2.55 21.72 -5.32
N VAL A 344 2.35 20.41 -5.04
CA VAL A 344 2.66 19.79 -3.76
C VAL A 344 4.13 19.92 -3.35
N GLU A 345 5.05 19.80 -4.31
CA GLU A 345 6.49 19.96 -4.06
C GLU A 345 6.88 21.41 -3.76
N ALA A 346 6.16 22.36 -4.36
CA ALA A 346 6.35 23.80 -4.15
C ALA A 346 5.60 24.32 -2.93
N CYS A 347 4.70 23.53 -2.33
CA CYS A 347 3.94 23.95 -1.16
C CYS A 347 4.85 24.04 0.06
N ARG A 348 4.99 25.25 0.63
CA ARG A 348 5.81 25.51 1.82
C ARG A 348 5.00 25.42 3.11
N ASP A 349 3.76 25.86 3.09
CA ASP A 349 2.96 26.04 4.30
C ASP A 349 2.33 24.76 4.81
N ARG A 350 2.06 23.80 3.91
CA ARG A 350 1.47 22.48 4.21
C ARG A 350 0.30 22.56 5.21
N ILE A 351 -0.56 23.56 5.03
CA ILE A 351 -1.69 23.83 5.95
C ILE A 351 -2.61 22.62 6.12
N CYS A 352 -2.63 21.72 5.16
CA CYS A 352 -3.34 20.45 5.25
C CYS A 352 -2.77 19.46 6.29
N LEU A 353 -1.50 19.63 6.69
CA LEU A 353 -0.85 18.87 7.74
C LEU A 353 -0.69 19.69 9.02
N THR A 354 -0.24 20.97 8.89
CA THR A 354 -0.12 21.85 10.05
C THR A 354 -1.48 22.22 10.65
N GLY A 355 -2.58 22.06 9.93
CA GLY A 355 -3.95 22.19 10.44
C GLY A 355 -4.43 21.04 11.34
N ILE A 356 -3.77 19.87 11.30
CA ILE A 356 -4.07 18.76 12.22
C ILE A 356 -3.31 19.00 13.51
N SER A 357 -3.99 19.31 14.61
CA SER A 357 -3.34 19.59 15.90
C SER A 357 -2.96 18.30 16.64
N ALA A 358 -1.92 18.36 17.52
CA ALA A 358 -1.55 17.25 18.38
C ALA A 358 -2.72 16.86 19.33
N GLU A 359 -3.51 17.82 19.74
CA GLU A 359 -4.72 17.60 20.55
C GLU A 359 -5.75 16.74 19.80
N THR A 360 -6.03 17.06 18.53
CA THR A 360 -6.95 16.26 17.70
C THR A 360 -6.48 14.82 17.53
N VAL A 361 -5.16 14.64 17.31
CA VAL A 361 -4.56 13.30 17.18
C VAL A 361 -4.65 12.55 18.51
N PHE A 362 -4.30 13.20 19.62
CA PHE A 362 -4.37 12.58 20.94
C PHE A 362 -5.80 12.18 21.32
N ALA A 363 -6.79 13.02 21.04
CA ALA A 363 -8.22 12.70 21.28
C ALA A 363 -8.67 11.49 20.44
N ALA A 364 -8.21 11.37 19.19
CA ALA A 364 -8.48 10.19 18.37
C ALA A 364 -7.82 8.92 18.93
N CYS A 365 -6.61 9.03 19.46
CA CYS A 365 -5.89 7.92 20.11
C CYS A 365 -6.65 7.43 21.36
N THR A 366 -7.05 8.35 22.24
CA THR A 366 -7.79 8.00 23.47
C THR A 366 -9.15 7.37 23.16
N ALA A 367 -9.86 7.84 22.14
CA ALA A 367 -11.13 7.27 21.71
C ALA A 367 -10.97 5.82 21.20
N LEU A 368 -9.90 5.51 20.46
CA LEU A 368 -9.62 4.15 19.97
C LEU A 368 -9.16 3.21 21.10
N LEU A 369 -8.36 3.70 22.04
CA LEU A 369 -7.89 2.92 23.19
C LEU A 369 -8.97 2.69 24.24
N GLY A 370 -9.90 3.64 24.42
CA GLY A 370 -10.99 3.55 25.39
C GLY A 370 -12.20 2.72 24.92
N GLY A 371 -12.24 2.33 23.67
CA GLY A 371 -13.31 1.49 23.10
C GLY A 371 -13.09 -0.03 23.24
N LYS A 372 -12.06 -0.45 23.98
CA LYS A 372 -11.76 -1.88 24.26
C LYS A 372 -12.42 -2.33 25.56
#